data_ead6cedefbe0c9739d24a0ba51fe3ce7
#
_entry.id   ead6cedefbe0c9739d24a0ba51fe3ce7
#
_cell.length_a   1.000
_cell.length_b   1.000
_cell.length_c   1.000
_cell.angle_alpha   90.00
_cell.angle_beta   90.00
_cell.angle_gamma   90.00
#
_symmetry.space_group_name_H-M   'P 1'
#
loop_
_entity.id
_entity.type
_entity.pdbx_description
1 polymer ?
#
loop_
_entity_poly.entity_id
_entity_poly.type
_entity_poly.pdbx_seq_one_letter_code
_entity_poly.pdbx_strand_id
1 'polypeptide(L)'
;MRILRRVPMLAMLVVLCGSASTVAEAGADVQDRTDQLATLRKAEASYDLGIELLETRPEEARAAFAVAAADFASVIDQGVRNAGLHYNLGNALLRSGDRGGAILELLRASALDPADPSIASNLAFARSQVPGRPTTGDDPSIADRLATWWHVVPLRMRAASALALWALFWILLAVRQGRTITAEGRGRNLWPATLGTLLVASVVLGTTTAIDLRTQRVSDRAVVVAEEVVLRKGNGDGFEAELVQPLVSGIECRVLEARPGWTRVALDDGRSGWLPEASLRTVADSTG
;
A
#
# COMPACT_ATOMS: atom_id res chain seq x y z
N MET A 1 28.55 -24.47 64.50
CA MET A 1 27.68 -25.35 63.69
C MET A 1 27.28 -24.55 62.41
N ARG A 2 27.98 -24.78 61.29
CA ARG A 2 27.74 -24.07 60.02
C ARG A 2 26.84 -24.94 59.17
N ILE A 3 25.64 -24.47 58.86
CA ILE A 3 24.70 -25.12 57.95
C ILE A 3 24.99 -24.57 56.55
N LEU A 4 25.66 -25.34 55.70
CA LEU A 4 25.77 -25.09 54.26
C LEU A 4 24.40 -25.33 53.62
N ARG A 5 23.76 -24.26 53.11
CA ARG A 5 22.63 -24.38 52.20
C ARG A 5 23.12 -24.88 50.84
N ARG A 6 22.78 -26.11 50.49
CA ARG A 6 22.95 -26.64 49.13
C ARG A 6 21.94 -25.92 48.22
N VAL A 7 22.46 -25.09 47.31
CA VAL A 7 21.66 -24.56 46.21
C VAL A 7 21.41 -25.70 45.23
N PRO A 8 20.17 -26.04 44.82
CA PRO A 8 19.92 -27.18 43.95
C PRO A 8 20.51 -26.89 42.55
N MET A 9 21.38 -27.78 42.12
CA MET A 9 22.04 -27.79 40.80
C MET A 9 21.08 -27.75 39.61
N LEU A 10 19.80 -27.99 39.85
CA LEU A 10 18.73 -27.99 38.88
C LEU A 10 18.38 -26.53 38.37
N ALA A 11 18.55 -25.49 39.20
CA ALA A 11 18.30 -24.12 38.83
C ALA A 11 19.35 -23.56 37.86
N MET A 12 20.58 -24.09 37.92
CA MET A 12 21.67 -23.64 37.06
C MET A 12 21.57 -24.26 35.65
N LEU A 13 20.92 -25.42 35.50
CA LEU A 13 20.72 -26.07 34.20
C LEU A 13 19.63 -25.38 33.37
N VAL A 14 18.59 -24.86 34.01
CA VAL A 14 17.49 -24.12 33.33
C VAL A 14 17.97 -22.77 32.79
N VAL A 15 18.88 -22.07 33.49
CA VAL A 15 19.45 -20.79 33.02
C VAL A 15 20.38 -20.98 31.83
N LEU A 16 21.14 -22.12 31.79
CA LEU A 16 22.02 -22.41 30.66
C LEU A 16 21.26 -22.86 29.41
N CYS A 17 20.15 -23.58 29.56
CA CYS A 17 19.31 -23.94 28.41
C CYS A 17 18.56 -22.69 27.83
N GLY A 18 18.11 -21.76 28.66
CA GLY A 18 17.47 -20.51 28.20
C GLY A 18 18.44 -19.61 27.41
N SER A 19 19.69 -19.52 27.84
CA SER A 19 20.72 -18.74 27.15
C SER A 19 21.17 -19.36 25.82
N ALA A 20 21.19 -20.69 25.69
CA ALA A 20 21.53 -21.38 24.45
C ALA A 20 20.44 -21.20 23.38
N SER A 21 19.17 -21.22 23.76
CA SER A 21 18.05 -21.00 22.83
C SER A 21 18.07 -19.56 22.25
N THR A 22 18.30 -18.57 23.09
CA THR A 22 18.33 -17.15 22.64
C THR A 22 19.53 -16.84 21.74
N VAL A 23 20.68 -17.50 21.95
CA VAL A 23 21.85 -17.34 21.09
C VAL A 23 21.65 -18.04 19.75
N ALA A 24 21.01 -19.22 19.74
CA ALA A 24 20.68 -19.92 18.50
C ALA A 24 19.65 -19.18 17.66
N GLU A 25 18.60 -18.61 18.26
CA GLU A 25 17.60 -17.78 17.59
C GLU A 25 18.23 -16.50 17.03
N ALA A 26 19.11 -15.82 17.78
CA ALA A 26 19.82 -14.63 17.30
C ALA A 26 20.76 -14.97 16.12
N GLY A 27 21.39 -16.15 16.14
CA GLY A 27 22.24 -16.63 15.06
C GLY A 27 21.44 -16.94 13.78
N ALA A 28 20.27 -17.54 13.91
CA ALA A 28 19.38 -17.81 12.79
C ALA A 28 18.84 -16.52 12.14
N ASP A 29 18.46 -15.53 12.95
CA ASP A 29 18.00 -14.22 12.47
C ASP A 29 19.10 -13.45 11.70
N VAL A 30 20.34 -13.52 12.16
CA VAL A 30 21.50 -12.92 11.47
C VAL A 30 21.77 -13.62 10.13
N GLN A 31 21.69 -14.95 10.10
CA GLN A 31 21.90 -15.72 8.88
C GLN A 31 20.81 -15.41 7.84
N ASP A 32 19.54 -15.41 8.25
CA ASP A 32 18.40 -15.08 7.39
C ASP A 32 18.55 -13.69 6.75
N ARG A 33 18.91 -12.68 7.54
CA ARG A 33 19.19 -11.32 7.02
C ARG A 33 20.37 -11.28 6.05
N THR A 34 21.39 -12.11 6.28
CA THR A 34 22.55 -12.19 5.38
C THR A 34 22.15 -12.78 4.04
N ASP A 35 21.31 -13.80 4.04
CA ASP A 35 20.81 -14.48 2.85
C ASP A 35 19.83 -13.57 2.08
N GLN A 36 18.98 -12.82 2.78
CA GLN A 36 18.12 -11.77 2.19
C GLN A 36 18.94 -10.70 1.48
N LEU A 37 20.00 -10.18 2.10
CA LEU A 37 20.89 -9.19 1.51
C LEU A 37 21.66 -9.75 0.30
N ALA A 38 22.06 -11.01 0.33
CA ALA A 38 22.72 -11.65 -0.81
C ALA A 38 21.75 -11.78 -1.99
N THR A 39 20.51 -12.20 -1.74
CA THR A 39 19.46 -12.29 -2.76
C THR A 39 19.12 -10.91 -3.35
N LEU A 40 19.03 -9.88 -2.49
CA LEU A 40 18.76 -8.51 -2.95
C LEU A 40 19.87 -7.99 -3.89
N ARG A 41 21.15 -8.20 -3.53
CA ARG A 41 22.28 -7.82 -4.39
C ARG A 41 22.29 -8.56 -5.72
N LYS A 42 21.90 -9.85 -5.71
CA LYS A 42 21.75 -10.62 -6.93
C LYS A 42 20.64 -10.08 -7.81
N ALA A 43 19.50 -9.70 -7.23
CA ALA A 43 18.40 -9.07 -7.94
C ALA A 43 18.83 -7.74 -8.60
N GLU A 44 19.53 -6.89 -7.85
CA GLU A 44 20.07 -5.63 -8.36
C GLU A 44 21.06 -5.87 -9.52
N ALA A 45 21.99 -6.81 -9.37
CA ALA A 45 22.94 -7.16 -10.42
C ALA A 45 22.25 -7.69 -11.69
N SER A 46 21.20 -8.51 -11.54
CA SER A 46 20.41 -9.00 -12.69
C SER A 46 19.63 -7.87 -13.36
N TYR A 47 19.14 -6.90 -12.59
CA TYR A 47 18.47 -5.71 -13.13
C TYR A 47 19.46 -4.83 -13.91
N ASP A 48 20.63 -4.58 -13.36
CA ASP A 48 21.68 -3.78 -14.02
C ASP A 48 22.16 -4.45 -15.31
N LEU A 49 22.33 -5.78 -15.32
CA LEU A 49 22.61 -6.55 -16.53
C LEU A 49 21.52 -6.35 -17.59
N GLY A 50 20.24 -6.36 -17.17
CA GLY A 50 19.12 -6.07 -18.06
C GLY A 50 19.18 -4.68 -18.67
N ILE A 51 19.63 -3.66 -17.92
CA ILE A 51 19.85 -2.31 -18.43
C ILE A 51 20.97 -2.29 -19.47
N GLU A 52 22.10 -2.94 -19.20
CA GLU A 52 23.25 -3.00 -20.15
C GLU A 52 22.89 -3.68 -21.48
N LEU A 53 22.03 -4.70 -21.41
CA LEU A 53 21.62 -5.48 -22.58
C LEU A 53 20.48 -4.84 -23.39
N LEU A 54 19.79 -3.84 -22.83
CA LEU A 54 18.52 -3.35 -23.34
C LEU A 54 18.57 -2.91 -24.82
N GLU A 55 19.64 -2.24 -25.23
CA GLU A 55 19.78 -1.73 -26.60
C GLU A 55 20.36 -2.77 -27.58
N THR A 56 21.20 -3.67 -27.08
CA THR A 56 21.97 -4.59 -27.93
C THR A 56 21.35 -5.97 -28.06
N ARG A 57 20.71 -6.45 -26.97
CA ARG A 57 20.15 -7.80 -26.87
C ARG A 57 18.83 -7.78 -26.07
N PRO A 58 17.74 -7.25 -26.66
CA PRO A 58 16.50 -6.98 -25.94
C PRO A 58 15.83 -8.22 -25.32
N GLU A 59 15.94 -9.39 -25.94
CA GLU A 59 15.37 -10.61 -25.37
C GLU A 59 16.16 -11.12 -24.17
N GLU A 60 17.49 -11.02 -24.20
CA GLU A 60 18.33 -11.34 -23.04
C GLU A 60 18.11 -10.33 -21.91
N ALA A 61 17.91 -9.06 -22.25
CA ALA A 61 17.55 -8.02 -21.29
C ALA A 61 16.22 -8.36 -20.56
N ARG A 62 15.19 -8.78 -21.31
CA ARG A 62 13.91 -9.23 -20.72
C ARG A 62 14.10 -10.41 -19.77
N ALA A 63 14.92 -11.37 -20.17
CA ALA A 63 15.23 -12.53 -19.32
C ALA A 63 15.96 -12.10 -18.04
N ALA A 64 16.92 -11.18 -18.12
CA ALA A 64 17.62 -10.64 -16.97
C ALA A 64 16.67 -9.90 -16.01
N PHE A 65 15.74 -9.08 -16.54
CA PHE A 65 14.71 -8.44 -15.73
C PHE A 65 13.75 -9.46 -15.07
N ALA A 66 13.40 -10.54 -15.77
CA ALA A 66 12.57 -11.60 -15.17
C ALA A 66 13.29 -12.31 -14.02
N VAL A 67 14.60 -12.55 -14.13
CA VAL A 67 15.42 -13.10 -13.03
C VAL A 67 15.45 -12.12 -11.86
N ALA A 68 15.68 -10.82 -12.12
CA ALA A 68 15.66 -9.79 -11.10
C ALA A 68 14.29 -9.75 -10.38
N ALA A 69 13.19 -9.82 -11.12
CA ALA A 69 11.84 -9.85 -10.56
C ALA A 69 11.63 -11.06 -9.64
N ALA A 70 12.07 -12.25 -10.05
CA ALA A 70 11.96 -13.46 -9.22
C ALA A 70 12.77 -13.34 -7.91
N ASP A 71 13.99 -12.80 -7.98
CA ASP A 71 14.83 -12.61 -6.81
C ASP A 71 14.24 -11.53 -5.86
N PHE A 72 13.71 -10.39 -6.37
CA PHE A 72 12.99 -9.40 -5.56
C PHE A 72 11.74 -9.99 -4.90
N ALA A 73 10.94 -10.77 -5.65
CA ALA A 73 9.76 -11.44 -5.12
C ALA A 73 10.11 -12.40 -3.99
N SER A 74 11.20 -13.17 -4.13
CA SER A 74 11.69 -14.09 -3.09
C SER A 74 12.01 -13.37 -1.77
N VAL A 75 12.54 -12.14 -1.81
CA VAL A 75 12.80 -11.33 -0.61
C VAL A 75 11.49 -10.85 0.03
N ILE A 76 10.49 -10.51 -0.79
CA ILE A 76 9.14 -10.13 -0.29
C ILE A 76 8.46 -11.32 0.37
N ASP A 77 8.55 -12.51 -0.22
CA ASP A 77 7.97 -13.76 0.31
C ASP A 77 8.57 -14.17 1.67
N GLN A 78 9.80 -13.74 1.96
CA GLN A 78 10.43 -13.86 3.28
C GLN A 78 9.90 -12.83 4.30
N GLY A 79 8.87 -12.07 3.97
CA GLY A 79 8.19 -11.14 4.87
C GLY A 79 8.79 -9.72 4.91
N VAL A 80 9.74 -9.40 4.04
CA VAL A 80 10.30 -8.05 3.97
C VAL A 80 9.29 -7.09 3.32
N ARG A 81 8.81 -6.12 4.09
CA ARG A 81 7.83 -5.10 3.63
C ARG A 81 8.51 -3.75 3.48
N ASN A 82 8.76 -3.34 2.25
CA ASN A 82 9.42 -2.09 1.94
C ASN A 82 8.89 -1.53 0.61
N ALA A 83 8.50 -0.25 0.59
CA ALA A 83 8.01 0.42 -0.62
C ALA A 83 9.03 0.36 -1.76
N GLY A 84 10.33 0.56 -1.47
CA GLY A 84 11.40 0.49 -2.46
C GLY A 84 11.56 -0.92 -3.06
N LEU A 85 11.34 -1.97 -2.28
CA LEU A 85 11.43 -3.36 -2.78
C LEU A 85 10.28 -3.66 -3.74
N HIS A 86 9.03 -3.31 -3.39
CA HIS A 86 7.88 -3.43 -4.28
C HIS A 86 8.05 -2.56 -5.55
N TYR A 87 8.61 -1.36 -5.42
CA TYR A 87 8.93 -0.49 -6.54
C TYR A 87 9.95 -1.13 -7.50
N ASN A 88 11.03 -1.71 -6.98
CA ASN A 88 12.05 -2.37 -7.79
C ASN A 88 11.49 -3.63 -8.47
N LEU A 89 10.70 -4.43 -7.75
CA LEU A 89 9.98 -5.56 -8.33
C LEU A 89 9.04 -5.11 -9.46
N GLY A 90 8.23 -4.07 -9.22
CA GLY A 90 7.33 -3.51 -10.23
C GLY A 90 8.06 -3.04 -11.50
N ASN A 91 9.22 -2.41 -11.35
CA ASN A 91 10.04 -1.97 -12.48
C ASN A 91 10.66 -3.16 -13.24
N ALA A 92 11.12 -4.19 -12.54
CA ALA A 92 11.65 -5.40 -13.15
C ALA A 92 10.56 -6.16 -13.95
N LEU A 93 9.36 -6.31 -13.38
CA LEU A 93 8.20 -6.91 -14.04
C LEU A 93 7.78 -6.11 -15.27
N LEU A 94 7.75 -4.78 -15.20
CA LEU A 94 7.39 -3.94 -16.33
C LEU A 94 8.37 -4.11 -17.51
N ARG A 95 9.67 -4.18 -17.22
CA ARG A 95 10.73 -4.38 -18.21
C ARG A 95 10.81 -5.79 -18.75
N SER A 96 10.41 -6.79 -17.98
CA SER A 96 10.27 -8.18 -18.45
C SER A 96 9.01 -8.40 -19.31
N GLY A 97 8.03 -7.46 -19.26
CA GLY A 97 6.79 -7.50 -20.04
C GLY A 97 5.55 -7.89 -19.24
N ASP A 98 5.68 -8.25 -17.96
CA ASP A 98 4.54 -8.51 -17.07
C ASP A 98 3.92 -7.20 -16.57
N ARG A 99 2.96 -6.67 -17.33
CA ARG A 99 2.28 -5.41 -17.03
C ARG A 99 1.37 -5.52 -15.79
N GLY A 100 0.68 -6.65 -15.66
CA GLY A 100 -0.25 -6.88 -14.54
C GLY A 100 0.48 -6.97 -13.21
N GLY A 101 1.52 -7.78 -13.15
CA GLY A 101 2.38 -7.87 -11.98
C GLY A 101 3.05 -6.53 -11.65
N ALA A 102 3.52 -5.80 -12.66
CA ALA A 102 4.13 -4.49 -12.47
C ALA A 102 3.17 -3.48 -11.82
N ILE A 103 1.94 -3.36 -12.35
CA ILE A 103 0.92 -2.45 -11.79
C ILE A 103 0.57 -2.86 -10.36
N LEU A 104 0.41 -4.15 -10.10
CA LEU A 104 0.13 -4.67 -8.76
C LEU A 104 1.22 -4.25 -7.76
N GLU A 105 2.48 -4.49 -8.10
CA GLU A 105 3.60 -4.19 -7.20
C GLU A 105 3.81 -2.68 -7.01
N LEU A 106 3.60 -1.87 -8.04
CA LEU A 106 3.64 -0.42 -7.94
C LEU A 106 2.47 0.13 -7.10
N LEU A 107 1.29 -0.50 -7.14
CA LEU A 107 0.19 -0.17 -6.24
C LEU A 107 0.51 -0.51 -4.78
N ARG A 108 1.16 -1.65 -4.52
CA ARG A 108 1.65 -2.04 -3.19
C ARG A 108 2.71 -1.07 -2.68
N ALA A 109 3.67 -0.68 -3.54
CA ALA A 109 4.65 0.35 -3.22
C ALA A 109 3.97 1.68 -2.85
N SER A 110 3.00 2.13 -3.66
CA SER A 110 2.23 3.35 -3.41
C SER A 110 1.39 3.29 -2.14
N ALA A 111 0.92 2.10 -1.73
CA ALA A 111 0.21 1.93 -0.47
C ALA A 111 1.14 2.09 0.75
N LEU A 112 2.42 1.67 0.61
CA LEU A 112 3.44 1.79 1.66
C LEU A 112 4.04 3.19 1.73
N ASP A 113 4.27 3.83 0.58
CA ASP A 113 4.75 5.23 0.48
C ASP A 113 3.97 6.01 -0.58
N PRO A 114 2.82 6.58 -0.22
CA PRO A 114 1.97 7.32 -1.15
C PRO A 114 2.53 8.69 -1.55
N ALA A 115 3.58 9.17 -0.91
CA ALA A 115 4.18 10.48 -1.16
C ALA A 115 5.35 10.43 -2.14
N ASP A 116 5.85 9.25 -2.50
CA ASP A 116 6.97 9.12 -3.43
C ASP A 116 6.56 9.41 -4.88
N PRO A 117 7.08 10.48 -5.50
CA PRO A 117 6.74 10.85 -6.87
C PRO A 117 7.26 9.85 -7.90
N SER A 118 8.31 9.09 -7.59
CA SER A 118 8.89 8.08 -8.50
C SER A 118 7.92 6.90 -8.64
N ILE A 119 7.32 6.46 -7.54
CA ILE A 119 6.29 5.41 -7.55
C ILE A 119 5.08 5.88 -8.37
N ALA A 120 4.59 7.10 -8.12
CA ALA A 120 3.46 7.65 -8.84
C ALA A 120 3.72 7.76 -10.35
N SER A 121 4.91 8.22 -10.75
CA SER A 121 5.32 8.35 -12.15
C SER A 121 5.42 6.99 -12.85
N ASN A 122 6.05 6.00 -12.21
CA ASN A 122 6.21 4.66 -12.80
C ASN A 122 4.88 3.91 -12.88
N LEU A 123 3.99 4.10 -11.89
CA LEU A 123 2.63 3.56 -11.95
C LEU A 123 1.84 4.17 -13.11
N ALA A 124 1.92 5.50 -13.30
CA ALA A 124 1.28 6.16 -14.44
C ALA A 124 1.84 5.66 -15.78
N PHE A 125 3.16 5.47 -15.88
CA PHE A 125 3.79 4.90 -17.06
C PHE A 125 3.36 3.44 -17.29
N ALA A 126 3.36 2.57 -16.27
CA ALA A 126 2.91 1.19 -16.40
C ALA A 126 1.45 1.12 -16.89
N ARG A 127 0.60 1.98 -16.35
CA ARG A 127 -0.81 2.13 -16.75
C ARG A 127 -0.97 2.52 -18.22
N SER A 128 -0.10 3.39 -18.74
CA SER A 128 -0.14 3.80 -20.15
C SER A 128 0.21 2.69 -21.12
N GLN A 129 0.86 1.62 -20.64
CA GLN A 129 1.23 0.45 -21.44
C GLN A 129 0.11 -0.60 -21.54
N VAL A 130 -1.02 -0.43 -20.85
CA VAL A 130 -2.14 -1.38 -20.87
C VAL A 130 -3.07 -1.05 -22.03
N PRO A 131 -3.22 -1.95 -23.04
CA PRO A 131 -4.11 -1.71 -24.17
C PRO A 131 -5.58 -1.66 -23.72
N GLY A 132 -6.37 -0.79 -24.35
CA GLY A 132 -7.83 -0.74 -24.12
C GLY A 132 -8.26 -0.33 -22.71
N ARG A 133 -7.33 0.19 -21.91
CA ARG A 133 -7.70 0.80 -20.63
C ARG A 133 -8.65 1.96 -20.90
N PRO A 134 -9.83 1.99 -20.22
CA PRO A 134 -10.69 3.16 -20.28
C PRO A 134 -9.91 4.38 -19.79
N THR A 135 -9.53 5.26 -20.68
CA THR A 135 -9.01 6.59 -20.30
C THR A 135 -10.20 7.38 -19.81
N THR A 136 -10.46 7.39 -18.52
CA THR A 136 -11.17 8.50 -17.90
C THR A 136 -10.34 9.73 -18.23
N GLY A 137 -10.92 10.65 -19.03
CA GLY A 137 -10.25 11.76 -19.69
C GLY A 137 -9.05 12.29 -18.92
N ASP A 138 -7.88 12.23 -19.55
CA ASP A 138 -6.54 12.36 -18.95
C ASP A 138 -6.21 13.75 -18.36
N ASP A 139 -7.17 14.65 -18.29
CA ASP A 139 -6.96 15.93 -17.62
C ASP A 139 -7.41 15.79 -16.15
N PRO A 140 -6.45 15.71 -15.20
CA PRO A 140 -6.81 15.60 -13.80
C PRO A 140 -7.68 16.79 -13.43
N SER A 141 -8.89 16.51 -13.00
CA SER A 141 -9.81 17.55 -12.56
C SER A 141 -9.16 18.40 -11.46
N ILE A 142 -9.65 19.63 -11.25
CA ILE A 142 -9.18 20.45 -10.12
C ILE A 142 -9.34 19.68 -8.80
N ALA A 143 -10.38 18.84 -8.70
CA ALA A 143 -10.59 17.97 -7.55
C ALA A 143 -9.47 16.91 -7.40
N ASP A 144 -8.99 16.32 -8.50
CA ASP A 144 -7.89 15.33 -8.47
C ASP A 144 -6.56 15.99 -8.09
N ARG A 145 -6.30 17.20 -8.58
CA ARG A 145 -5.11 17.99 -8.20
C ARG A 145 -5.14 18.36 -6.72
N LEU A 146 -6.31 18.77 -6.20
CA LEU A 146 -6.50 19.04 -4.78
C LEU A 146 -6.39 17.77 -3.94
N ALA A 147 -6.91 16.65 -4.41
CA ALA A 147 -6.77 15.35 -3.76
C ALA A 147 -5.30 14.91 -3.71
N THR A 148 -4.55 15.06 -4.80
CA THR A 148 -3.12 14.77 -4.84
C THR A 148 -2.35 15.61 -3.82
N TRP A 149 -2.59 16.93 -3.79
CA TRP A 149 -1.96 17.82 -2.81
C TRP A 149 -2.36 17.47 -1.37
N TRP A 150 -3.62 17.04 -1.16
CA TRP A 150 -4.13 16.58 0.12
C TRP A 150 -3.41 15.33 0.64
N HIS A 151 -3.05 14.40 -0.25
CA HIS A 151 -2.36 13.16 0.10
C HIS A 151 -0.86 13.34 0.43
N VAL A 152 -0.25 14.49 0.09
CA VAL A 152 1.13 14.82 0.49
C VAL A 152 1.27 14.90 2.02
N VAL A 153 0.20 15.27 2.73
CA VAL A 153 0.21 15.32 4.20
C VAL A 153 -0.10 13.93 4.77
N PRO A 154 0.81 13.28 5.51
CA PRO A 154 0.57 11.96 6.09
C PRO A 154 -0.69 11.92 6.94
N LEU A 155 -1.46 10.84 6.85
CA LEU A 155 -2.73 10.65 7.55
C LEU A 155 -2.62 10.92 9.06
N ARG A 156 -1.52 10.44 9.68
CA ARG A 156 -1.22 10.68 11.11
C ARG A 156 -1.10 12.17 11.45
N MET A 157 -0.51 12.97 10.56
CA MET A 157 -0.37 14.41 10.78
C MET A 157 -1.73 15.12 10.61
N ARG A 158 -2.55 14.72 9.65
CA ARG A 158 -3.92 15.24 9.47
C ARG A 158 -4.80 14.90 10.67
N ALA A 159 -4.76 13.66 11.16
CA ALA A 159 -5.47 13.26 12.36
C ALA A 159 -5.01 14.04 13.60
N ALA A 160 -3.70 14.19 13.79
CA ALA A 160 -3.14 14.98 14.89
C ALA A 160 -3.55 16.46 14.80
N SER A 161 -3.55 17.05 13.61
CA SER A 161 -3.98 18.44 13.39
C SER A 161 -5.49 18.62 13.67
N ALA A 162 -6.33 17.68 13.27
CA ALA A 162 -7.76 17.70 13.58
C ALA A 162 -8.03 17.68 15.08
N LEU A 163 -7.32 16.78 15.80
CA LEU A 163 -7.41 16.69 17.26
C LEU A 163 -6.87 17.94 17.96
N ALA A 164 -5.78 18.52 17.49
CA ALA A 164 -5.22 19.75 18.04
C ALA A 164 -6.16 20.95 17.87
N LEU A 165 -6.77 21.11 16.68
CA LEU A 165 -7.78 22.15 16.43
C LEU A 165 -9.02 21.95 17.29
N TRP A 166 -9.48 20.71 17.46
CA TRP A 166 -10.58 20.35 18.33
C TRP A 166 -10.28 20.70 19.79
N ALA A 167 -9.12 20.32 20.31
CA ALA A 167 -8.70 20.66 21.66
C ALA A 167 -8.59 22.17 21.87
N LEU A 168 -8.01 22.89 20.90
CA LEU A 168 -7.87 24.35 20.92
C LEU A 168 -9.25 25.03 20.96
N PHE A 169 -10.22 24.53 20.18
CA PHE A 169 -11.60 25.03 20.23
C PHE A 169 -12.18 24.97 21.66
N TRP A 170 -12.05 23.82 22.34
CA TRP A 170 -12.57 23.66 23.70
C TRP A 170 -11.83 24.52 24.72
N ILE A 171 -10.52 24.64 24.60
CA ILE A 171 -9.70 25.52 25.48
C ILE A 171 -10.17 26.98 25.32
N LEU A 172 -10.30 27.47 24.09
CA LEU A 172 -10.72 28.83 23.85
C LEU A 172 -12.18 29.06 24.30
N LEU A 173 -13.07 28.08 24.15
CA LEU A 173 -14.44 28.13 24.65
C LEU A 173 -14.47 28.23 26.20
N ALA A 174 -13.65 27.42 26.89
CA ALA A 174 -13.54 27.48 28.35
C ALA A 174 -12.98 28.83 28.85
N VAL A 175 -11.92 29.35 28.19
CA VAL A 175 -11.36 30.66 28.51
C VAL A 175 -12.40 31.78 28.30
N ARG A 176 -13.19 31.70 27.23
CA ARG A 176 -14.30 32.65 27.00
C ARG A 176 -15.33 32.61 28.14
N GLN A 177 -15.78 31.41 28.54
CA GLN A 177 -16.73 31.27 29.64
C GLN A 177 -16.22 31.87 30.97
N GLY A 178 -14.92 31.67 31.27
CA GLY A 178 -14.29 32.27 32.45
C GLY A 178 -14.20 33.80 32.39
N ARG A 179 -14.07 34.38 31.19
CA ARG A 179 -13.92 35.84 30.98
C ARG A 179 -15.23 36.61 30.96
N THR A 180 -16.37 35.99 30.68
CA THR A 180 -17.70 36.66 30.69
C THR A 180 -18.12 37.16 32.08
N ILE A 181 -17.40 36.73 33.12
CA ILE A 181 -17.66 37.16 34.52
C ILE A 181 -17.04 38.54 34.84
N THR A 182 -16.11 39.05 34.00
CA THR A 182 -15.27 40.21 34.39
C THR A 182 -15.13 41.34 33.36
N ALA A 183 -15.80 41.33 32.21
CA ALA A 183 -15.53 42.34 31.17
C ALA A 183 -16.78 43.02 30.59
N GLU A 184 -17.07 44.22 31.08
CA GLU A 184 -17.76 45.28 30.34
C GLU A 184 -16.78 45.93 29.38
N GLY A 185 -16.68 45.42 28.15
CA GLY A 185 -15.80 45.94 27.11
C GLY A 185 -16.49 45.93 25.73
N ARG A 186 -16.83 47.17 25.23
CA ARG A 186 -17.44 47.43 23.92
C ARG A 186 -16.38 47.32 22.79
N GLY A 187 -15.76 46.11 22.64
CA GLY A 187 -14.86 45.79 21.55
C GLY A 187 -15.56 44.91 20.51
N ARG A 188 -15.14 45.04 19.24
CA ARG A 188 -15.61 44.18 18.13
C ARG A 188 -15.38 42.72 18.51
N ASN A 189 -16.49 42.01 18.85
CA ASN A 189 -16.45 40.68 19.40
C ASN A 189 -16.12 39.63 18.30
N LEU A 190 -14.85 39.40 18.01
CA LEU A 190 -14.38 38.45 17.00
C LEU A 190 -14.40 36.98 17.49
N TRP A 191 -14.72 36.74 18.77
CA TRP A 191 -14.76 35.41 19.36
C TRP A 191 -15.68 34.40 18.65
N PRO A 192 -16.93 34.78 18.28
CA PRO A 192 -17.81 33.81 17.59
C PRO A 192 -17.26 33.44 16.22
N ALA A 193 -16.62 34.36 15.51
CA ALA A 193 -16.00 34.08 14.22
C ALA A 193 -14.80 33.12 14.35
N THR A 194 -13.89 33.37 15.31
CA THR A 194 -12.73 32.50 15.53
C THR A 194 -13.11 31.10 16.00
N LEU A 195 -14.06 30.98 16.92
CA LEU A 195 -14.56 29.67 17.39
C LEU A 195 -15.29 28.94 16.24
N GLY A 196 -16.11 29.65 15.46
CA GLY A 196 -16.78 29.07 14.31
C GLY A 196 -15.79 28.53 13.27
N THR A 197 -14.75 29.31 12.94
CA THR A 197 -13.71 28.89 11.99
C THR A 197 -12.95 27.65 12.47
N LEU A 198 -12.56 27.61 13.75
CA LEU A 198 -11.86 26.46 14.33
C LEU A 198 -12.72 25.19 14.33
N LEU A 199 -14.01 25.33 14.65
CA LEU A 199 -14.94 24.20 14.63
C LEU A 199 -15.10 23.66 13.21
N VAL A 200 -15.36 24.52 12.24
CA VAL A 200 -15.52 24.12 10.83
C VAL A 200 -14.24 23.47 10.32
N ALA A 201 -13.06 24.06 10.56
CA ALA A 201 -11.79 23.51 10.14
C ALA A 201 -11.52 22.12 10.76
N SER A 202 -11.81 21.94 12.06
CA SER A 202 -11.67 20.67 12.75
C SER A 202 -12.61 19.61 12.17
N VAL A 203 -13.88 19.95 11.94
CA VAL A 203 -14.86 19.02 11.36
C VAL A 203 -14.49 18.64 9.93
N VAL A 204 -14.10 19.59 9.08
CA VAL A 204 -13.66 19.31 7.70
C VAL A 204 -12.43 18.40 7.69
N LEU A 205 -11.43 18.71 8.53
CA LEU A 205 -10.22 17.89 8.61
C LEU A 205 -10.52 16.49 9.18
N GLY A 206 -11.40 16.40 10.16
CA GLY A 206 -11.81 15.14 10.77
C GLY A 206 -12.62 14.26 9.82
N THR A 207 -13.61 14.84 9.11
CA THR A 207 -14.44 14.10 8.15
C THR A 207 -13.64 13.65 6.94
N THR A 208 -12.77 14.47 6.36
CA THR A 208 -11.89 14.08 5.25
C THR A 208 -10.92 13.00 5.68
N THR A 209 -10.34 13.08 6.90
CA THR A 209 -9.48 12.03 7.46
C THR A 209 -10.26 10.73 7.66
N ALA A 210 -11.51 10.79 8.16
CA ALA A 210 -12.35 9.61 8.35
C ALA A 210 -12.78 8.96 7.02
N ILE A 211 -13.04 9.76 5.99
CA ILE A 211 -13.31 9.27 4.62
C ILE A 211 -12.06 8.56 4.10
N ASP A 212 -10.88 9.16 4.21
CA ASP A 212 -9.62 8.53 3.80
C ASP A 212 -9.37 7.21 4.52
N LEU A 213 -9.59 7.13 5.83
CA LEU A 213 -9.51 5.88 6.59
C LEU A 213 -10.47 4.79 6.09
N ARG A 214 -11.64 5.19 5.58
CA ARG A 214 -12.61 4.25 5.01
C ARG A 214 -12.26 3.87 3.56
N THR A 215 -11.74 4.80 2.78
CA THR A 215 -11.36 4.58 1.37
C THR A 215 -9.99 3.95 1.22
N GLN A 216 -9.10 4.10 2.21
CA GLN A 216 -7.80 3.40 2.29
C GLN A 216 -7.94 1.91 2.62
N ARG A 217 -9.12 1.32 2.51
CA ARG A 217 -9.23 -0.13 2.38
C ARG A 217 -8.68 -0.52 1.01
N VAL A 218 -7.35 -0.50 0.92
CA VAL A 218 -6.53 -1.02 -0.19
C VAL A 218 -6.90 -2.49 -0.46
N SER A 219 -7.55 -3.15 0.51
CA SER A 219 -8.00 -4.53 0.45
C SER A 219 -8.95 -4.86 -0.70
N ASP A 220 -9.68 -3.86 -1.23
CA ASP A 220 -10.67 -4.13 -2.27
C ASP A 220 -10.15 -3.88 -3.69
N ARG A 221 -8.92 -3.36 -3.84
CA ARG A 221 -8.30 -3.18 -5.16
C ARG A 221 -7.63 -4.47 -5.62
N ALA A 222 -7.90 -4.82 -6.87
CA ALA A 222 -7.27 -5.96 -7.53
C ALA A 222 -6.81 -5.58 -8.94
N VAL A 223 -5.89 -6.36 -9.47
CA VAL A 223 -5.35 -6.22 -10.83
C VAL A 223 -5.53 -7.54 -11.55
N VAL A 224 -5.97 -7.48 -12.81
CA VAL A 224 -5.98 -8.62 -13.70
C VAL A 224 -4.54 -8.99 -14.05
N VAL A 225 -4.12 -10.20 -13.69
CA VAL A 225 -2.77 -10.72 -13.98
C VAL A 225 -2.76 -11.72 -15.13
N ALA A 226 -3.89 -12.29 -15.49
CA ALA A 226 -4.03 -13.13 -16.68
C ALA A 226 -3.84 -12.29 -17.94
N GLU A 227 -3.21 -12.85 -18.98
CA GLU A 227 -2.99 -12.16 -20.26
C GLU A 227 -4.31 -11.69 -20.86
N GLU A 228 -5.31 -12.59 -20.89
CA GLU A 228 -6.68 -12.31 -21.31
C GLU A 228 -7.65 -13.06 -20.41
N VAL A 229 -8.75 -12.41 -20.04
CA VAL A 229 -9.84 -13.04 -19.26
C VAL A 229 -11.19 -12.45 -19.63
N VAL A 230 -12.21 -13.29 -19.73
CA VAL A 230 -13.56 -12.87 -20.06
C VAL A 230 -14.32 -12.47 -18.79
N LEU A 231 -14.77 -11.22 -18.73
CA LEU A 231 -15.69 -10.76 -17.68
C LEU A 231 -17.08 -11.35 -17.96
N ARG A 232 -17.64 -12.09 -17.00
CA ARG A 232 -18.92 -12.80 -17.16
C ARG A 232 -20.03 -12.19 -16.32
N LYS A 233 -21.27 -12.35 -16.75
CA LYS A 233 -22.48 -11.91 -16.03
C LYS A 233 -22.73 -12.71 -14.74
N GLY A 234 -22.18 -13.92 -14.62
CA GLY A 234 -22.36 -14.80 -13.46
C GLY A 234 -21.09 -15.58 -13.12
N ASN A 235 -21.11 -16.24 -11.97
CA ASN A 235 -19.98 -16.97 -11.38
C ASN A 235 -19.83 -18.39 -11.95
N GLY A 236 -19.57 -18.50 -13.25
CA GLY A 236 -19.35 -19.79 -13.92
C GLY A 236 -19.07 -19.63 -15.41
N ASP A 237 -18.44 -20.63 -16.00
CA ASP A 237 -18.08 -20.63 -17.42
C ASP A 237 -19.27 -20.65 -18.39
N GLY A 238 -20.44 -21.11 -17.94
CA GLY A 238 -21.67 -21.14 -18.73
C GLY A 238 -22.38 -19.79 -18.85
N PHE A 239 -21.97 -18.78 -18.12
CA PHE A 239 -22.59 -17.45 -18.22
C PHE A 239 -22.03 -16.66 -19.40
N GLU A 240 -22.90 -15.83 -20.01
CA GLU A 240 -22.54 -14.94 -21.10
C GLU A 240 -21.44 -13.95 -20.68
N ALA A 241 -20.65 -13.53 -21.65
CA ALA A 241 -19.69 -12.43 -21.45
C ALA A 241 -20.43 -11.11 -21.19
N GLU A 242 -19.97 -10.34 -20.22
CA GLU A 242 -20.44 -8.97 -19.96
C GLU A 242 -19.85 -7.99 -20.96
N LEU A 243 -18.62 -8.27 -21.44
CA LEU A 243 -17.90 -7.47 -22.40
C LEU A 243 -17.68 -8.22 -23.71
N VAL A 244 -17.70 -7.49 -24.83
CA VAL A 244 -17.42 -8.04 -26.15
C VAL A 244 -15.94 -8.44 -26.25
N GLN A 245 -15.05 -7.67 -25.65
CA GLN A 245 -13.61 -7.94 -25.64
C GLN A 245 -13.17 -8.47 -24.26
N PRO A 246 -12.25 -9.44 -24.20
CA PRO A 246 -11.68 -9.88 -22.96
C PRO A 246 -10.91 -8.75 -22.27
N LEU A 247 -10.82 -8.82 -20.97
CA LEU A 247 -9.93 -7.95 -20.18
C LEU A 247 -8.50 -8.45 -20.33
N VAL A 248 -7.57 -7.52 -20.43
CA VAL A 248 -6.14 -7.79 -20.56
C VAL A 248 -5.41 -7.60 -19.24
N SER A 249 -4.22 -8.17 -19.14
CA SER A 249 -3.33 -7.99 -17.97
C SER A 249 -3.05 -6.51 -17.70
N GLY A 250 -3.16 -6.11 -16.43
CA GLY A 250 -2.96 -4.73 -15.97
C GLY A 250 -4.23 -3.90 -15.80
N ILE A 251 -5.40 -4.44 -16.16
CA ILE A 251 -6.67 -3.78 -15.85
C ILE A 251 -6.90 -3.80 -14.34
N GLU A 252 -7.09 -2.63 -13.76
CA GLU A 252 -7.44 -2.46 -12.36
C GLU A 252 -8.95 -2.62 -12.15
N CYS A 253 -9.34 -3.20 -11.02
CA CYS A 253 -10.72 -3.38 -10.64
C CYS A 253 -10.88 -3.33 -9.12
N ARG A 254 -12.12 -3.21 -8.68
CA ARG A 254 -12.47 -3.31 -7.26
C ARG A 254 -13.21 -4.61 -7.00
N VAL A 255 -12.77 -5.36 -6.01
CA VAL A 255 -13.47 -6.56 -5.55
C VAL A 255 -14.77 -6.16 -4.86
N LEU A 256 -15.88 -6.72 -5.31
CA LEU A 256 -17.21 -6.52 -4.71
C LEU A 256 -17.65 -7.72 -3.87
N GLU A 257 -17.37 -8.93 -4.36
CA GLU A 257 -17.81 -10.17 -3.73
C GLU A 257 -16.86 -11.30 -4.15
N ALA A 258 -16.47 -12.15 -3.21
CA ALA A 258 -15.70 -13.36 -3.49
C ALA A 258 -16.57 -14.61 -3.24
N ARG A 259 -16.51 -15.57 -4.18
CA ARG A 259 -17.11 -16.91 -4.08
C ARG A 259 -16.05 -17.94 -4.43
N PRO A 260 -16.22 -19.20 -4.04
CA PRO A 260 -15.24 -20.23 -4.37
C PRO A 260 -14.94 -20.29 -5.89
N GLY A 261 -13.67 -19.98 -6.25
CA GLY A 261 -13.17 -19.97 -7.62
C GLY A 261 -13.57 -18.76 -8.48
N TRP A 262 -14.41 -17.83 -7.98
CA TRP A 262 -14.91 -16.68 -8.72
C TRP A 262 -14.96 -15.41 -7.88
N THR A 263 -14.57 -14.29 -8.47
CA THR A 263 -14.59 -12.97 -7.83
C THR A 263 -15.42 -12.00 -8.66
N ARG A 264 -16.40 -11.36 -8.04
CA ARG A 264 -17.15 -10.27 -8.66
C ARG A 264 -16.36 -8.98 -8.51
N VAL A 265 -16.17 -8.29 -9.62
CA VAL A 265 -15.41 -7.05 -9.67
C VAL A 265 -16.19 -5.92 -10.29
N ALA A 266 -15.86 -4.69 -9.94
CA ALA A 266 -16.26 -3.47 -10.63
C ALA A 266 -15.05 -2.86 -11.32
N LEU A 267 -15.21 -2.47 -12.57
CA LEU A 267 -14.26 -1.73 -13.37
C LEU A 267 -14.40 -0.21 -13.11
N ASP A 268 -13.40 0.56 -13.47
CA ASP A 268 -13.41 2.02 -13.29
C ASP A 268 -14.51 2.74 -14.12
N ASP A 269 -14.97 2.11 -15.19
CA ASP A 269 -16.08 2.61 -16.01
C ASP A 269 -17.48 2.30 -15.46
N GLY A 270 -17.57 1.70 -14.28
CA GLY A 270 -18.81 1.34 -13.58
C GLY A 270 -19.40 0.01 -13.97
N ARG A 271 -18.88 -0.70 -14.97
CA ARG A 271 -19.31 -2.07 -15.31
C ARG A 271 -18.87 -3.04 -14.23
N SER A 272 -19.65 -4.10 -14.02
CA SER A 272 -19.30 -5.12 -13.03
C SER A 272 -19.62 -6.52 -13.57
N GLY A 273 -18.83 -7.51 -13.17
CA GLY A 273 -19.01 -8.89 -13.58
C GLY A 273 -18.14 -9.83 -12.76
N TRP A 274 -18.10 -11.09 -13.18
CA TRP A 274 -17.39 -12.15 -12.51
C TRP A 274 -16.14 -12.56 -13.30
N LEU A 275 -15.05 -12.73 -12.58
CA LEU A 275 -13.79 -13.24 -13.10
C LEU A 275 -13.35 -14.47 -12.30
N PRO A 276 -12.62 -15.42 -12.92
CA PRO A 276 -11.98 -16.50 -12.18
C PRO A 276 -10.99 -15.93 -11.15
N GLU A 277 -11.00 -16.45 -9.93
CA GLU A 277 -10.12 -15.99 -8.85
C GLU A 277 -8.64 -16.07 -9.25
N ALA A 278 -8.24 -17.09 -9.99
CA ALA A 278 -6.86 -17.27 -10.46
C ALA A 278 -6.37 -16.16 -11.40
N SER A 279 -7.29 -15.43 -12.06
CA SER A 279 -6.97 -14.33 -13.00
C SER A 279 -6.68 -13.00 -12.33
N LEU A 280 -6.89 -12.90 -11.02
CA LEU A 280 -6.77 -11.69 -10.22
C LEU A 280 -5.71 -11.83 -9.13
N ARG A 281 -5.14 -10.69 -8.73
CA ARG A 281 -4.39 -10.57 -7.49
C ARG A 281 -4.83 -9.29 -6.77
N THR A 282 -5.06 -9.37 -5.47
CA THR A 282 -5.42 -8.20 -4.68
C THR A 282 -4.17 -7.46 -4.21
N VAL A 283 -4.29 -6.16 -4.05
CA VAL A 283 -3.19 -5.33 -3.52
C VAL A 283 -2.89 -5.72 -2.07
N ALA A 284 -3.89 -6.19 -1.35
CA ALA A 284 -3.79 -6.56 0.06
C ALA A 284 -3.18 -7.96 0.33
N ASP A 285 -3.14 -8.86 -0.65
CA ASP A 285 -2.67 -10.25 -0.44
C ASP A 285 -1.20 -10.38 -0.03
N SER A 286 -0.41 -9.30 -0.12
CA SER A 286 0.94 -9.25 0.46
C SER A 286 0.93 -8.94 1.96
N THR A 287 -0.24 -8.82 2.60
CA THR A 287 -0.40 -8.40 4.01
C THR A 287 -0.87 -9.53 4.92
N GLY A 288 -0.95 -10.77 4.40
CA GLY A 288 -1.28 -11.98 5.16
C GLY A 288 -0.15 -12.47 6.05
#